data_57348d338af6f3b6d409ce17bdb63d80
#
_entry.id   57348d338af6f3b6d409ce17bdb63d80
#
_cell.length_a   1.000
_cell.length_b   1.000
_cell.length_c   1.000
_cell.angle_alpha   90.00
_cell.angle_beta   90.00
_cell.angle_gamma   90.00
#
_symmetry.space_group_name_H-M   'P 1'
#
loop_
_entity.id
_entity.type
_entity.pdbx_description
1 polymer ?
#
loop_
_entity_poly.entity_id
_entity_poly.type
_entity_poly.pdbx_seq_one_letter_code
_entity_poly.pdbx_strand_id
1 'polypeptide(L)'
;VKDYLPYRVSFGYTNQNGILKTSNFERYTGSVSLTPKFFDDHLNMNLNAKGIYIKNQFADTGAVVGAVSFDPTKPVKNDNNKFGGYFTWTTDNDPNGTKASSAGVNPVSLLEMTDDQSKVKSFIGNAQFDYKVHFLPDLRLNLNVGMDYTKSDGDKYVVILNGLGGVERHCTHN
;
A
#
# COMPACT_ATOMS: atom_id res chain seq x y z
N VAL A 1 34.18 -12.82 14.24
CA VAL A 1 32.91 -12.65 14.96
C VAL A 1 33.04 -13.36 16.26
N LYS A 2 32.87 -12.68 17.39
CA LYS A 2 32.95 -13.33 18.71
C LYS A 2 31.77 -14.29 18.86
N ASP A 3 32.03 -15.53 19.27
CA ASP A 3 31.03 -16.62 19.31
C ASP A 3 29.82 -16.38 20.24
N TYR A 4 29.84 -15.32 21.04
CA TYR A 4 28.78 -15.01 22.00
C TYR A 4 27.67 -14.09 21.43
N LEU A 5 27.81 -13.55 20.19
CA LEU A 5 26.85 -12.66 19.59
C LEU A 5 26.60 -13.00 18.11
N PRO A 6 25.93 -14.12 17.81
CA PRO A 6 25.44 -14.36 16.45
C PRO A 6 24.38 -13.31 16.07
N TYR A 7 24.52 -12.76 14.87
CA TYR A 7 23.56 -11.81 14.35
C TYR A 7 23.23 -12.08 12.88
N ARG A 8 22.04 -11.71 12.50
CA ARG A 8 21.58 -11.75 11.10
C ARG A 8 20.84 -10.46 10.79
N VAL A 9 21.23 -9.80 9.70
CA VAL A 9 20.52 -8.62 9.15
C VAL A 9 20.08 -8.96 7.75
N SER A 10 18.84 -8.64 7.41
CA SER A 10 18.33 -8.79 6.06
C SER A 10 17.52 -7.58 5.64
N PHE A 11 17.60 -7.27 4.36
CA PHE A 11 16.84 -6.22 3.70
C PHE A 11 16.17 -6.80 2.45
N GLY A 12 14.91 -6.47 2.23
CA GLY A 12 14.14 -6.87 1.05
C GLY A 12 13.42 -5.68 0.46
N TYR A 13 13.42 -5.61 -0.87
CA TYR A 13 12.65 -4.67 -1.66
C TYR A 13 11.80 -5.42 -2.67
N THR A 14 10.54 -5.02 -2.79
CA THR A 14 9.61 -5.57 -3.78
C THR A 14 8.89 -4.40 -4.45
N ASN A 15 8.87 -4.39 -5.78
CA ASN A 15 8.06 -3.46 -6.58
C ASN A 15 7.29 -4.27 -7.62
N GLN A 16 5.98 -4.08 -7.69
CA GLN A 16 5.10 -4.78 -8.60
C GLN A 16 4.07 -3.81 -9.18
N ASN A 17 3.95 -3.80 -10.50
CA ASN A 17 2.84 -3.14 -11.17
C ASN A 17 1.67 -4.11 -11.28
N GLY A 18 0.46 -3.62 -11.00
CA GLY A 18 -0.75 -4.41 -11.20
C GLY A 18 -1.15 -4.49 -12.69
N ILE A 19 -2.22 -5.26 -12.95
CA ILE A 19 -2.76 -5.45 -14.29
C ILE A 19 -3.40 -4.16 -14.82
N LEU A 20 -4.05 -3.40 -13.93
CA LEU A 20 -4.64 -2.12 -14.28
C LEU A 20 -3.57 -1.01 -14.30
N LYS A 21 -3.65 -0.14 -15.29
CA LYS A 21 -2.85 1.07 -15.36
C LYS A 21 -3.00 1.86 -14.05
N THR A 22 -1.93 2.47 -13.57
CA THR A 22 -1.82 3.21 -12.31
C THR A 22 -1.74 2.37 -11.03
N SER A 23 -1.97 1.06 -11.08
CA SER A 23 -1.80 0.18 -9.93
C SER A 23 -0.32 -0.16 -9.69
N ASN A 24 0.17 0.14 -8.48
CA ASN A 24 1.55 -0.16 -8.08
C ASN A 24 1.62 -0.58 -6.61
N PHE A 25 2.50 -1.51 -6.30
CA PHE A 25 2.80 -2.00 -4.97
C PHE A 25 4.30 -1.95 -4.71
N GLU A 26 4.72 -1.18 -3.72
CA GLU A 26 6.09 -1.12 -3.24
C GLU A 26 6.17 -1.58 -1.78
N ARG A 27 7.12 -2.45 -1.48
CA ARG A 27 7.36 -2.94 -0.12
C ARG A 27 8.85 -2.94 0.21
N TYR A 28 9.18 -2.30 1.30
CA TYR A 28 10.49 -2.35 1.93
C TYR A 28 10.40 -3.17 3.21
N THR A 29 11.30 -4.10 3.41
CA THR A 29 11.35 -4.95 4.59
C THR A 29 12.76 -4.97 5.13
N GLY A 30 12.93 -4.61 6.40
CA GLY A 30 14.18 -4.75 7.13
C GLY A 30 13.99 -5.71 8.29
N SER A 31 14.92 -6.63 8.53
CA SER A 31 14.87 -7.48 9.72
C SER A 31 16.25 -7.67 10.34
N VAL A 32 16.26 -7.73 11.67
CA VAL A 32 17.43 -7.99 12.49
C VAL A 32 17.10 -9.12 13.45
N SER A 33 17.97 -10.10 13.52
CA SER A 33 17.90 -11.22 14.47
C SER A 33 19.21 -11.30 15.24
N LEU A 34 19.13 -11.35 16.56
CA LEU A 34 20.26 -11.45 17.46
C LEU A 34 20.02 -12.65 18.40
N THR A 35 21.04 -13.49 18.57
CA THR A 35 20.98 -14.64 19.46
C THR A 35 22.15 -14.62 20.44
N PRO A 36 22.26 -13.58 21.31
CA PRO A 36 23.33 -13.51 22.27
C PRO A 36 23.19 -14.58 23.35
N LYS A 37 24.34 -15.04 23.82
CA LYS A 37 24.48 -15.98 24.95
C LYS A 37 25.30 -15.34 26.05
N PHE A 38 24.82 -15.44 27.27
CA PHE A 38 25.48 -14.86 28.46
C PHE A 38 25.63 -15.89 29.58
N PHE A 39 26.56 -15.64 30.49
CA PHE A 39 26.81 -16.44 31.68
C PHE A 39 27.08 -17.93 31.36
N ASP A 40 28.07 -18.21 30.49
CA ASP A 40 28.44 -19.56 30.08
C ASP A 40 27.22 -20.40 29.62
N ASP A 41 26.45 -19.86 28.70
CA ASP A 41 25.22 -20.47 28.15
C ASP A 41 24.03 -20.63 29.13
N HIS A 42 24.10 -20.00 30.33
CA HIS A 42 22.95 -20.00 31.23
C HIS A 42 21.83 -19.12 30.81
N LEU A 43 22.10 -17.99 30.10
CA LEU A 43 21.10 -17.13 29.51
C LEU A 43 21.23 -17.09 27.98
N ASN A 44 20.30 -17.71 27.31
CA ASN A 44 20.16 -17.63 25.86
C ASN A 44 19.02 -16.66 25.50
N MET A 45 19.31 -15.70 24.65
CA MET A 45 18.31 -14.76 24.17
C MET A 45 18.11 -14.93 22.68
N ASN A 46 16.87 -14.76 22.21
CA ASN A 46 16.55 -14.70 20.80
C ASN A 46 15.71 -13.43 20.56
N LEU A 47 16.35 -12.44 19.96
CA LEU A 47 15.76 -11.13 19.69
C LEU A 47 15.54 -10.98 18.20
N ASN A 48 14.29 -10.77 17.79
CA ASN A 48 13.92 -10.54 16.41
C ASN A 48 13.17 -9.23 16.29
N ALA A 49 13.57 -8.40 15.34
CA ALA A 49 12.88 -7.17 14.99
C ALA A 49 12.71 -7.12 13.48
N LYS A 50 11.50 -6.79 13.02
CA LYS A 50 11.17 -6.65 11.61
C LYS A 50 10.37 -5.38 11.38
N GLY A 51 10.88 -4.51 10.51
CA GLY A 51 10.18 -3.32 10.03
C GLY A 51 9.71 -3.54 8.59
N ILE A 52 8.49 -3.11 8.30
CA ILE A 52 7.88 -3.19 6.97
C ILE A 52 7.30 -1.82 6.64
N TYR A 53 7.62 -1.33 5.45
CA TYR A 53 6.99 -0.16 4.87
C TYR A 53 6.38 -0.53 3.53
N ILE A 54 5.08 -0.29 3.38
CA ILE A 54 4.35 -0.58 2.15
C ILE A 54 3.77 0.72 1.62
N LYS A 55 3.89 0.93 0.32
CA LYS A 55 3.20 1.95 -0.44
C LYS A 55 2.37 1.26 -1.51
N ASN A 56 1.06 1.46 -1.45
CA ASN A 56 0.10 0.98 -2.44
C ASN A 56 -0.45 2.16 -3.23
N GLN A 57 -0.57 1.98 -4.52
CA GLN A 57 -1.39 2.82 -5.38
C GLN A 57 -2.46 1.94 -6.02
N PHE A 58 -3.72 2.29 -5.79
CA PHE A 58 -4.85 1.50 -6.26
C PHE A 58 -5.41 2.13 -7.54
N ALA A 59 -5.67 1.27 -8.53
CA ALA A 59 -6.42 1.68 -9.71
C ALA A 59 -7.93 1.57 -9.45
N ASP A 60 -8.71 2.44 -10.05
CA ASP A 60 -10.16 2.36 -9.99
C ASP A 60 -10.65 1.12 -10.76
N THR A 61 -11.19 0.15 -10.03
CA THR A 61 -11.72 -1.10 -10.60
C THR A 61 -12.99 -0.88 -11.44
N GLY A 62 -13.69 0.24 -11.25
CA GLY A 62 -14.81 0.67 -12.10
C GLY A 62 -14.42 0.83 -13.57
N ALA A 63 -13.12 1.06 -13.84
CA ALA A 63 -12.61 1.13 -15.20
C ALA A 63 -12.79 -0.18 -15.99
N VAL A 64 -12.78 -1.34 -15.34
CA VAL A 64 -13.00 -2.64 -16.00
C VAL A 64 -14.44 -2.75 -16.47
N VAL A 65 -15.40 -2.39 -15.61
CA VAL A 65 -16.83 -2.38 -15.95
C VAL A 65 -17.10 -1.31 -17.02
N GLY A 66 -16.48 -0.12 -16.86
CA GLY A 66 -16.54 0.95 -17.85
C GLY A 66 -16.05 0.49 -19.22
N ALA A 67 -14.92 -0.24 -19.29
CA ALA A 67 -14.37 -0.71 -20.55
C ALA A 67 -15.27 -1.72 -21.31
N VAL A 68 -16.04 -2.51 -20.57
CA VAL A 68 -17.00 -3.47 -21.19
C VAL A 68 -18.25 -2.76 -21.75
N SER A 69 -18.68 -1.69 -21.09
CA SER A 69 -19.92 -0.96 -21.43
C SER A 69 -19.68 0.26 -22.31
N PHE A 70 -18.44 0.71 -22.47
CA PHE A 70 -18.13 1.88 -23.28
C PHE A 70 -18.10 1.57 -24.77
N ASP A 71 -18.61 2.48 -25.59
CA ASP A 71 -18.64 2.34 -27.04
C ASP A 71 -17.20 2.36 -27.62
N PRO A 72 -16.72 1.24 -28.24
CA PRO A 72 -15.36 1.16 -28.75
C PRO A 72 -15.11 2.04 -29.99
N THR A 73 -16.16 2.61 -30.59
CA THR A 73 -16.02 3.52 -31.75
C THR A 73 -15.65 4.94 -31.33
N LYS A 74 -15.73 5.25 -30.05
CA LYS A 74 -15.44 6.61 -29.54
C LYS A 74 -13.96 6.76 -29.16
N PRO A 75 -13.37 7.94 -29.43
CA PRO A 75 -12.00 8.21 -29.05
C PRO A 75 -11.84 8.25 -27.52
N VAL A 76 -10.66 7.91 -27.02
CA VAL A 76 -10.34 8.03 -25.59
C VAL A 76 -10.29 9.51 -25.17
N LYS A 77 -9.74 10.36 -26.04
CA LYS A 77 -9.60 11.81 -25.81
C LYS A 77 -10.30 12.59 -26.92
N ASN A 78 -10.80 13.75 -26.56
CA ASN A 78 -11.34 14.74 -27.51
C ASN A 78 -10.89 16.14 -27.06
N ASP A 79 -11.20 17.16 -27.88
CA ASP A 79 -10.79 18.55 -27.65
C ASP A 79 -11.64 19.27 -26.58
N ASN A 80 -12.18 18.54 -25.58
CA ASN A 80 -12.88 19.15 -24.48
C ASN A 80 -11.92 19.57 -23.36
N ASN A 81 -12.10 20.76 -22.83
CA ASN A 81 -11.39 21.24 -21.64
C ASN A 81 -12.16 20.96 -20.35
N LYS A 82 -13.47 20.72 -20.45
CA LYS A 82 -14.38 20.56 -19.31
C LYS A 82 -14.24 19.21 -18.61
N PHE A 83 -13.88 18.17 -19.36
CA PHE A 83 -13.76 16.81 -18.85
C PHE A 83 -12.31 16.30 -18.89
N GLY A 84 -11.34 17.20 -18.71
CA GLY A 84 -9.92 16.86 -18.69
C GLY A 84 -9.35 16.31 -20.00
N GLY A 85 -10.02 16.59 -21.12
CA GLY A 85 -9.64 16.09 -22.44
C GLY A 85 -10.10 14.65 -22.71
N TYR A 86 -10.87 14.02 -21.82
CA TYR A 86 -11.42 12.67 -22.04
C TYR A 86 -12.80 12.75 -22.69
N PHE A 87 -13.03 11.88 -23.69
CA PHE A 87 -14.34 11.81 -24.32
C PHE A 87 -15.41 11.50 -23.26
N THR A 88 -16.45 12.31 -23.27
CA THR A 88 -17.58 12.19 -22.35
C THR A 88 -18.89 12.42 -23.18
N TRP A 89 -19.86 11.56 -22.92
CA TRP A 89 -21.19 11.74 -23.53
C TRP A 89 -21.87 12.94 -22.95
N THR A 90 -22.36 13.84 -23.86
CA THR A 90 -23.12 15.05 -23.55
C THR A 90 -24.51 14.99 -24.14
N THR A 91 -25.45 15.71 -23.56
CA THR A 91 -26.87 15.72 -24.02
C THR A 91 -27.04 16.43 -25.32
N ASP A 92 -26.15 17.35 -25.65
CA ASP A 92 -26.22 18.28 -26.81
C ASP A 92 -25.16 17.96 -27.87
N ASN A 93 -24.41 16.85 -27.73
CA ASN A 93 -23.26 16.48 -28.55
C ASN A 93 -22.13 17.56 -28.63
N ASP A 94 -22.20 18.60 -27.81
CA ASP A 94 -21.10 19.54 -27.64
C ASP A 94 -20.02 18.89 -26.72
N PRO A 95 -18.74 18.81 -27.11
CA PRO A 95 -17.69 18.28 -26.27
C PRO A 95 -17.57 18.93 -24.88
N ASN A 96 -18.02 20.17 -24.74
CA ASN A 96 -18.04 20.92 -23.48
C ASN A 96 -19.45 21.09 -22.90
N GLY A 97 -20.44 20.39 -23.44
CA GLY A 97 -21.83 20.44 -23.02
C GLY A 97 -22.14 19.82 -21.67
N THR A 98 -23.40 19.54 -21.40
CA THR A 98 -23.86 18.90 -20.17
C THR A 98 -23.64 17.38 -20.25
N LYS A 99 -22.97 16.79 -19.26
CA LYS A 99 -22.76 15.35 -19.19
C LYS A 99 -24.10 14.61 -19.19
N ALA A 100 -24.24 13.60 -20.04
CA ALA A 100 -25.39 12.71 -20.03
C ALA A 100 -25.36 11.80 -18.79
N SER A 101 -26.41 11.85 -17.97
CA SER A 101 -26.47 11.17 -16.69
C SER A 101 -26.50 9.63 -16.78
N SER A 102 -27.02 9.10 -17.90
CA SER A 102 -27.17 7.67 -18.16
C SER A 102 -26.03 7.06 -18.98
N ALA A 103 -25.06 7.86 -19.41
CA ALA A 103 -23.97 7.39 -20.26
C ALA A 103 -22.81 6.78 -19.45
N GLY A 104 -22.18 5.76 -20.01
CA GLY A 104 -21.00 5.14 -19.43
C GLY A 104 -19.84 6.12 -19.26
N VAL A 105 -19.07 5.95 -18.21
CA VAL A 105 -17.87 6.77 -17.96
C VAL A 105 -16.70 6.23 -18.76
N ASN A 106 -15.87 7.12 -19.30
CA ASN A 106 -14.65 6.74 -20.01
C ASN A 106 -13.71 5.98 -19.06
N PRO A 107 -13.35 4.71 -19.35
CA PRO A 107 -12.56 3.89 -18.44
C PRO A 107 -11.14 4.43 -18.21
N VAL A 108 -10.55 5.09 -19.19
CA VAL A 108 -9.22 5.67 -19.04
C VAL A 108 -9.26 6.91 -18.14
N SER A 109 -10.36 7.69 -18.19
CA SER A 109 -10.50 8.82 -17.28
C SER A 109 -10.61 8.37 -15.82
N LEU A 110 -11.29 7.26 -15.54
CA LEU A 110 -11.36 6.68 -14.18
C LEU A 110 -9.98 6.30 -13.64
N LEU A 111 -9.12 5.77 -14.50
CA LEU A 111 -7.77 5.37 -14.09
C LEU A 111 -6.82 6.57 -13.91
N GLU A 112 -6.91 7.57 -14.77
CA GLU A 112 -5.94 8.69 -14.78
C GLU A 112 -6.39 9.87 -13.91
N MET A 113 -7.67 9.98 -13.59
CA MET A 113 -8.23 11.07 -12.76
C MET A 113 -8.46 10.66 -11.31
N THR A 114 -8.21 9.40 -10.97
CA THR A 114 -8.29 8.89 -9.59
C THR A 114 -6.88 8.56 -9.10
N ASP A 115 -6.49 9.11 -7.98
CA ASP A 115 -5.25 8.79 -7.27
C ASP A 115 -5.62 8.30 -5.87
N ASP A 116 -5.53 6.99 -5.66
CA ASP A 116 -5.85 6.31 -4.41
C ASP A 116 -4.58 5.65 -3.88
N GLN A 117 -4.05 6.19 -2.79
CA GLN A 117 -2.78 5.76 -2.21
C GLN A 117 -2.97 5.33 -0.76
N SER A 118 -2.28 4.26 -0.37
CA SER A 118 -2.18 3.83 1.02
C SER A 118 -0.73 3.58 1.40
N LYS A 119 -0.36 4.03 2.60
CA LYS A 119 0.96 3.85 3.21
C LYS A 119 0.80 3.08 4.50
N VAL A 120 1.43 1.91 4.58
CA VAL A 120 1.39 1.06 5.78
C VAL A 120 2.79 0.96 6.36
N LYS A 121 2.89 1.23 7.66
CA LYS A 121 4.11 1.03 8.45
C LYS A 121 3.80 -0.04 9.49
N SER A 122 4.60 -1.11 9.50
CA SER A 122 4.46 -2.19 10.47
C SER A 122 5.80 -2.47 11.12
N PHE A 123 5.77 -2.71 12.42
CA PHE A 123 6.92 -3.15 13.21
C PHE A 123 6.51 -4.36 14.03
N ILE A 124 7.28 -5.44 13.89
CA ILE A 124 7.08 -6.70 14.61
C ILE A 124 8.35 -6.97 15.40
N GLY A 125 8.21 -7.09 16.70
CA GLY A 125 9.30 -7.42 17.63
C GLY A 125 9.00 -8.68 18.42
N ASN A 126 9.99 -9.53 18.59
CA ASN A 126 9.91 -10.70 19.48
C ASN A 126 11.21 -10.83 20.27
N ALA A 127 11.07 -11.03 21.57
CA ALA A 127 12.17 -11.27 22.48
C ALA A 127 11.88 -12.53 23.30
N GLN A 128 12.70 -13.54 23.12
CA GLN A 128 12.66 -14.79 23.88
C GLN A 128 13.89 -14.88 24.76
N PHE A 129 13.69 -15.21 26.03
CA PHE A 129 14.70 -15.40 27.05
C PHE A 129 14.58 -16.82 27.58
N ASP A 130 15.67 -17.57 27.58
CA ASP A 130 15.79 -18.89 28.17
C ASP A 130 16.91 -18.86 29.20
N TYR A 131 16.56 -18.99 30.47
CA TYR A 131 17.49 -18.93 31.60
C TYR A 131 17.54 -20.25 32.34
N LYS A 132 18.73 -20.84 32.39
CA LYS A 132 19.08 -22.02 33.24
C LYS A 132 19.51 -21.53 34.61
N VAL A 133 18.79 -21.96 35.65
CA VAL A 133 19.09 -21.53 37.01
C VAL A 133 20.41 -22.13 37.49
N HIS A 134 21.33 -21.28 37.95
CA HIS A 134 22.71 -21.70 38.30
C HIS A 134 22.80 -22.79 39.37
N PHE A 135 21.93 -22.78 40.38
CA PHE A 135 21.93 -23.75 41.49
C PHE A 135 21.00 -24.96 41.27
N LEU A 136 20.14 -24.91 40.22
CA LEU A 136 19.28 -26.01 39.78
C LEU A 136 19.33 -26.09 38.24
N PRO A 137 20.33 -26.76 37.64
CA PRO A 137 20.50 -26.79 36.18
C PRO A 137 19.36 -27.44 35.40
N ASP A 138 18.56 -28.27 36.07
CA ASP A 138 17.38 -28.92 35.51
C ASP A 138 16.17 -27.95 35.39
N LEU A 139 16.21 -26.83 36.12
CA LEU A 139 15.15 -25.80 36.08
C LEU A 139 15.49 -24.74 35.03
N ARG A 140 14.61 -24.61 34.04
CA ARG A 140 14.69 -23.59 33.00
C ARG A 140 13.49 -22.66 33.09
N LEU A 141 13.77 -21.38 33.01
CA LEU A 141 12.77 -20.34 32.91
C LEU A 141 12.77 -19.81 31.48
N ASN A 142 11.60 -19.89 30.82
CA ASN A 142 11.41 -19.34 29.46
C ASN A 142 10.40 -18.20 29.52
N LEU A 143 10.82 -17.04 29.00
CA LEU A 143 9.96 -15.86 28.83
C LEU A 143 9.95 -15.46 27.37
N ASN A 144 8.76 -15.30 26.80
CA ASN A 144 8.58 -14.84 25.44
C ASN A 144 7.70 -13.60 25.43
N VAL A 145 8.20 -12.51 24.87
CA VAL A 145 7.51 -11.22 24.76
C VAL A 145 7.48 -10.81 23.29
N GLY A 146 6.27 -10.53 22.79
CA GLY A 146 6.06 -10.08 21.42
C GLY A 146 5.35 -8.72 21.38
N MET A 147 5.70 -7.92 20.37
CA MET A 147 5.03 -6.66 20.06
C MET A 147 4.75 -6.60 18.57
N ASP A 148 3.53 -6.25 18.20
CA ASP A 148 3.11 -5.93 16.84
C ASP A 148 2.48 -4.54 16.84
N TYR A 149 3.01 -3.69 15.99
CA TYR A 149 2.49 -2.35 15.80
C TYR A 149 2.32 -2.09 14.30
N THR A 150 1.10 -1.77 13.88
CA THR A 150 0.79 -1.43 12.50
C THR A 150 0.01 -0.13 12.42
N LYS A 151 0.47 0.78 11.58
CA LYS A 151 -0.21 2.03 11.24
C LYS A 151 -0.43 2.09 9.74
N SER A 152 -1.67 2.35 9.33
CA SER A 152 -2.07 2.55 7.95
C SER A 152 -2.64 3.95 7.78
N ASP A 153 -2.13 4.68 6.81
CA ASP A 153 -2.63 5.99 6.39
C ASP A 153 -3.01 5.88 4.91
N GLY A 154 -4.22 6.32 4.54
CA GLY A 154 -4.72 6.27 3.15
C GLY A 154 -5.30 7.60 2.73
N ASP A 155 -4.97 8.03 1.51
CA ASP A 155 -5.46 9.25 0.88
C ASP A 155 -6.03 8.90 -0.49
N LYS A 156 -7.29 9.30 -0.73
CA LYS A 156 -7.94 9.16 -2.03
C LYS A 156 -8.25 10.53 -2.61
N TYR A 157 -7.68 10.81 -3.76
CA TYR A 157 -7.94 12.02 -4.54
C TYR A 157 -8.70 11.65 -5.81
N VAL A 158 -9.86 12.27 -6.01
CA VAL A 158 -10.64 12.15 -7.24
C VAL A 158 -10.75 13.54 -7.86
N VAL A 159 -10.30 13.68 -9.09
CA VAL A 159 -10.49 14.92 -9.84
C VAL A 159 -11.93 14.93 -10.37
N ILE A 160 -12.80 15.67 -9.71
CA ILE A 160 -14.17 15.88 -10.17
C ILE A 160 -14.16 17.14 -11.04
N LEU A 161 -14.42 16.97 -12.34
CA LEU A 161 -14.60 18.08 -13.25
C LEU A 161 -16.07 18.49 -13.20
N ASN A 162 -16.34 19.53 -12.42
CA ASN A 162 -17.69 20.11 -12.36
C ASN A 162 -18.01 20.86 -13.67
N GLY A 163 -19.25 20.79 -14.11
CA GLY A 163 -19.74 21.39 -15.33
C GLY A 163 -19.52 22.91 -15.49
N LEU A 164 -18.87 23.56 -14.53
CA LEU A 164 -18.51 25.00 -14.53
C LEU A 164 -17.01 25.23 -14.73
N GLY A 165 -16.22 24.20 -15.13
CA GLY A 165 -14.79 24.35 -15.39
C GLY A 165 -13.90 24.37 -14.14
N GLY A 166 -14.44 24.05 -12.96
CA GLY A 166 -13.68 23.90 -11.71
C GLY A 166 -13.16 22.48 -11.50
N VAL A 167 -11.91 22.35 -11.08
CA VAL A 167 -11.34 21.09 -10.60
C VAL A 167 -11.59 21.02 -9.10
N GLU A 168 -12.50 20.17 -8.67
CA GLU A 168 -12.70 19.89 -7.25
C GLU A 168 -11.91 18.63 -6.85
N ARG A 169 -11.02 18.77 -5.87
CA ARG A 169 -10.27 17.64 -5.30
C ARG A 169 -11.00 17.18 -4.06
N HIS A 170 -11.53 15.98 -4.10
CA HIS A 170 -12.13 15.37 -2.93
C HIS A 170 -11.09 14.46 -2.26
N CYS A 171 -10.72 14.80 -1.00
CA CYS A 171 -9.83 14.00 -0.18
C CYS A 171 -10.66 13.23 0.84
N THR A 172 -10.54 11.91 0.88
CA THR A 172 -11.05 11.10 1.99
C THR A 172 -9.86 10.54 2.75
N HIS A 173 -9.73 10.94 4.03
CA HIS A 173 -8.78 10.31 4.96
C HIS A 173 -9.48 9.13 5.64
N ASN A 174 -8.84 7.98 5.64
CA ASN A 174 -9.20 6.80 6.45
C ASN A 174 -8.11 6.49 7.45
#